data_ba1773c51426a18c84fb1fa3ebb31ead
#
_entry.id   ba1773c51426a18c84fb1fa3ebb31ead
#
_cell.length_a   1.000
_cell.length_b   1.000
_cell.length_c   1.000
_cell.angle_alpha   90.00
_cell.angle_beta   90.00
_cell.angle_gamma   90.00
#
_symmetry.space_group_name_H-M   'P 1'
#
loop_
_entity.id
_entity.type
_entity.pdbx_description
1 polymer ?
#
loop_
_entity_poly.entity_id
_entity_poly.type
_entity_poly.pdbx_seq_one_letter_code
_entity_poly.pdbx_strand_id
1 'polypeptide(L)'
;MNQGDSMQATEGHQTIHQFSDADRAVVYRNILARRDVRGQFLPDPVPDDMLARILTAAHFAPSVGFMQPWSFVLVRDAAVKQRVHEAFTTANAEAADMFEGEQREVYKTLRLEGIVEAPINLCITCDRDRAGPVVIGRTHIKAMDIYSSVCAVQNLWLAARAEGLGVGWVSIFKQSAIREILQLPERIMPVAYLCIGKVSHFFDKPELEAAGWRPRLPLDELLHFDTWGGTDENADGLNAEIRACQAKAARGIAPV
;
A
#
# COMPACT_ATOMS: atom_id res chain seq x y z
N MET A 1 31.10 53.53 12.27
CA MET A 1 29.85 54.16 11.82
C MET A 1 29.00 53.05 11.20
N ASN A 2 27.96 52.79 11.91
CA ASN A 2 26.79 51.90 11.62
C ASN A 2 26.99 50.62 10.79
N GLN A 3 27.21 49.57 11.54
CA GLN A 3 26.85 48.21 11.14
C GLN A 3 25.32 48.04 11.28
N GLY A 4 24.66 47.79 10.18
CA GLY A 4 23.25 47.38 10.15
C GLY A 4 23.18 45.85 10.27
N ASP A 5 22.91 45.38 11.47
CA ASP A 5 22.60 43.97 11.74
C ASP A 5 21.18 43.67 11.19
N SER A 6 21.11 42.99 10.05
CA SER A 6 19.87 42.40 9.58
C SER A 6 19.68 41.05 10.25
N MET A 7 19.00 41.05 11.39
CA MET A 7 18.43 39.82 11.96
C MET A 7 17.40 39.24 10.98
N GLN A 8 17.81 38.22 10.25
CA GLN A 8 16.85 37.31 9.60
C GLN A 8 16.08 36.57 10.72
N ALA A 9 14.80 36.89 10.80
CA ALA A 9 13.86 36.12 11.61
C ALA A 9 13.84 34.67 11.07
N THR A 10 14.41 33.74 11.79
CA THR A 10 14.16 32.30 11.61
C THR A 10 12.70 32.07 11.96
N GLU A 11 11.85 31.84 10.94
CA GLU A 11 10.51 31.33 11.16
C GLU A 11 10.64 30.00 11.92
N GLY A 12 10.30 30.04 13.21
CA GLY A 12 10.31 28.88 14.06
C GLY A 12 9.31 27.88 13.55
N HIS A 13 9.79 26.75 13.03
CA HIS A 13 8.95 25.58 12.77
C HIS A 13 8.29 25.19 14.10
N GLN A 14 7.03 25.52 14.26
CA GLN A 14 6.24 25.06 15.39
C GLN A 14 6.11 23.55 15.26
N THR A 15 6.78 22.78 16.13
CA THR A 15 6.68 21.31 16.15
C THR A 15 5.25 20.96 16.54
N ILE A 16 4.49 20.39 15.61
CA ILE A 16 3.15 19.88 15.88
C ILE A 16 3.31 18.60 16.69
N HIS A 17 3.12 18.66 17.99
CA HIS A 17 3.22 17.50 18.88
C HIS A 17 1.95 16.64 18.91
N GLN A 18 0.79 17.21 18.51
CA GLN A 18 -0.48 16.51 18.52
C GLN A 18 -1.41 17.07 17.44
N PHE A 19 -2.01 16.15 16.66
CA PHE A 19 -3.07 16.49 15.71
C PHE A 19 -4.38 16.78 16.45
N SER A 20 -5.21 17.67 15.91
CA SER A 20 -6.57 17.87 16.40
C SER A 20 -7.41 16.60 16.26
N ASP A 21 -8.51 16.50 17.02
CA ASP A 21 -9.43 15.37 16.92
C ASP A 21 -10.00 15.23 15.50
N ALA A 22 -10.26 16.34 14.82
CA ALA A 22 -10.74 16.36 13.44
C ALA A 22 -9.68 15.80 12.49
N ASP A 23 -8.41 16.18 12.62
CA ASP A 23 -7.32 15.66 11.79
C ASP A 23 -7.10 14.17 12.03
N ARG A 24 -7.12 13.73 13.28
CA ARG A 24 -7.04 12.31 13.64
C ARG A 24 -8.18 11.51 12.99
N ALA A 25 -9.42 12.02 13.09
CA ALA A 25 -10.58 11.36 12.48
C ALA A 25 -10.45 11.23 10.96
N VAL A 26 -9.87 12.23 10.27
CA VAL A 26 -9.59 12.15 8.82
C VAL A 26 -8.60 11.04 8.50
N VAL A 27 -7.49 10.95 9.25
CA VAL A 27 -6.46 9.91 9.06
C VAL A 27 -7.06 8.51 9.21
N TYR A 28 -7.77 8.24 10.31
CA TYR A 28 -8.41 6.94 10.54
C TYR A 28 -9.47 6.63 9.48
N ARG A 29 -10.31 7.58 9.12
CA ARG A 29 -11.31 7.41 8.06
C ARG A 29 -10.64 7.03 6.72
N ASN A 30 -9.54 7.67 6.36
CA ASN A 30 -8.80 7.35 5.14
C ASN A 30 -8.27 5.90 5.15
N ILE A 31 -7.67 5.47 6.27
CA ILE A 31 -7.18 4.10 6.48
C ILE A 31 -8.32 3.08 6.33
N LEU A 32 -9.45 3.34 6.99
CA LEU A 32 -10.61 2.44 7.00
C LEU A 32 -11.33 2.39 5.64
N ALA A 33 -11.35 3.51 4.90
CA ALA A 33 -12.02 3.63 3.60
C ALA A 33 -11.17 3.18 2.41
N ARG A 34 -9.88 2.86 2.61
CA ARG A 34 -9.02 2.34 1.54
C ARG A 34 -9.54 0.98 1.06
N ARG A 35 -9.58 0.82 -0.25
CA ARG A 35 -9.97 -0.45 -0.91
C ARG A 35 -8.92 -0.83 -1.95
N ASP A 36 -8.78 -2.12 -2.17
CA ASP A 36 -8.08 -2.66 -3.33
C ASP A 36 -9.07 -2.61 -4.51
N VAL A 37 -8.72 -1.83 -5.54
CA VAL A 37 -9.61 -1.54 -6.67
C VAL A 37 -9.20 -2.38 -7.88
N ARG A 38 -10.18 -2.91 -8.62
CA ARG A 38 -9.92 -3.78 -9.77
C ARG A 38 -10.77 -3.42 -10.98
N GLY A 39 -12.06 -3.64 -10.90
CA GLY A 39 -13.02 -3.44 -12.00
C GLY A 39 -13.65 -2.05 -12.07
N GLN A 40 -13.34 -1.13 -11.17
CA GLN A 40 -14.00 0.14 -11.02
C GLN A 40 -13.26 1.31 -11.70
N PHE A 41 -12.11 1.05 -12.33
CA PHE A 41 -11.32 2.09 -12.98
C PHE A 41 -12.07 2.76 -14.12
N LEU A 42 -11.96 4.09 -14.18
CA LEU A 42 -12.41 4.92 -15.28
C LEU A 42 -11.22 5.23 -16.21
N PRO A 43 -11.47 5.43 -17.52
CA PRO A 43 -10.42 5.73 -18.48
C PRO A 43 -9.84 7.15 -18.36
N ASP A 44 -10.42 7.98 -17.51
CA ASP A 44 -10.01 9.36 -17.31
C ASP A 44 -8.55 9.46 -16.88
N PRO A 45 -7.76 10.38 -17.46
CA PRO A 45 -6.37 10.55 -17.08
C PRO A 45 -6.24 11.02 -15.63
N VAL A 46 -5.17 10.61 -14.99
CA VAL A 46 -4.74 11.13 -13.68
C VAL A 46 -3.89 12.37 -13.93
N PRO A 47 -4.26 13.56 -13.39
CA PRO A 47 -3.47 14.78 -13.51
C PRO A 47 -2.06 14.62 -12.95
N ASP A 48 -1.07 15.25 -13.59
CA ASP A 48 0.33 15.12 -13.19
C ASP A 48 0.61 15.71 -11.79
N ASP A 49 -0.11 16.76 -11.38
CA ASP A 49 0.00 17.34 -10.04
C ASP A 49 -0.49 16.38 -8.96
N MET A 50 -1.58 15.66 -9.23
CA MET A 50 -2.11 14.61 -8.34
C MET A 50 -1.13 13.43 -8.26
N LEU A 51 -0.59 13.01 -9.40
CA LEU A 51 0.42 11.97 -9.46
C LEU A 51 1.69 12.37 -8.70
N ALA A 52 2.14 13.63 -8.84
CA ALA A 52 3.28 14.15 -8.11
C ALA A 52 3.06 14.11 -6.59
N ARG A 53 1.87 14.48 -6.09
CA ARG A 53 1.55 14.42 -4.66
C ARG A 53 1.60 13.00 -4.11
N ILE A 54 1.01 12.03 -4.79
CA ILE A 54 1.01 10.64 -4.31
C ILE A 54 2.40 9.98 -4.38
N LEU A 55 3.21 10.29 -5.40
CA LEU A 55 4.60 9.85 -5.48
C LEU A 55 5.47 10.50 -4.39
N THR A 56 5.24 11.77 -4.08
CA THR A 56 5.91 12.45 -2.96
C THR A 56 5.56 11.78 -1.64
N ALA A 57 4.29 11.49 -1.38
CA ALA A 57 3.89 10.77 -0.17
C ALA A 57 4.58 9.40 -0.04
N ALA A 58 4.70 8.66 -1.14
CA ALA A 58 5.47 7.41 -1.19
C ALA A 58 6.94 7.62 -0.82
N HIS A 59 7.55 8.67 -1.36
CA HIS A 59 8.97 8.98 -1.12
C HIS A 59 9.26 9.37 0.34
N PHE A 60 8.29 9.92 1.05
CA PHE A 60 8.39 10.26 2.47
C PHE A 60 8.12 9.08 3.42
N ALA A 61 8.07 7.86 2.92
CA ALA A 61 7.99 6.68 3.76
C ALA A 61 9.27 6.49 4.60
N PRO A 62 9.17 5.88 5.79
CA PRO A 62 10.35 5.52 6.56
C PRO A 62 11.13 4.43 5.84
N SER A 63 12.48 4.44 5.98
CA SER A 63 13.32 3.39 5.45
C SER A 63 14.47 3.05 6.37
N VAL A 64 14.85 1.77 6.37
CA VAL A 64 15.97 1.27 7.15
C VAL A 64 17.25 2.02 6.78
N GLY A 65 17.98 2.52 7.78
CA GLY A 65 19.18 3.30 7.59
C GLY A 65 19.01 4.49 6.63
N PHE A 66 17.81 5.01 6.50
CA PHE A 66 17.42 6.08 5.56
C PHE A 66 17.87 5.81 4.11
N MET A 67 17.89 4.53 3.71
CA MET A 67 18.43 4.12 2.41
C MET A 67 17.50 4.39 1.22
N GLN A 68 16.19 4.61 1.44
CA GLN A 68 15.21 4.91 0.40
C GLN A 68 15.33 3.94 -0.79
N PRO A 69 15.15 2.63 -0.59
CA PRO A 69 15.53 1.59 -1.54
C PRO A 69 14.63 1.54 -2.78
N TRP A 70 13.51 2.23 -2.76
CA TRP A 70 12.50 2.23 -3.80
C TRP A 70 12.91 3.01 -5.05
N SER A 71 12.43 2.54 -6.19
CA SER A 71 12.32 3.30 -7.43
C SER A 71 10.92 3.09 -8.02
N PHE A 72 10.50 4.01 -8.86
CA PHE A 72 9.15 4.05 -9.43
C PHE A 72 9.24 3.91 -10.94
N VAL A 73 8.66 2.83 -11.50
CA VAL A 73 8.55 2.63 -12.94
C VAL A 73 7.10 2.91 -13.33
N LEU A 74 6.87 4.07 -13.93
CA LEU A 74 5.55 4.51 -14.37
C LEU A 74 5.25 3.92 -15.75
N VAL A 75 4.15 3.18 -15.88
CA VAL A 75 3.71 2.50 -17.09
C VAL A 75 2.43 3.15 -17.60
N ARG A 76 2.55 3.89 -18.72
CA ARG A 76 1.43 4.48 -19.47
C ARG A 76 1.23 3.83 -20.82
N ASP A 77 2.25 3.17 -21.35
CA ASP A 77 2.22 2.51 -22.67
C ASP A 77 1.28 1.30 -22.65
N ALA A 78 0.31 1.31 -23.58
CA ALA A 78 -0.71 0.27 -23.68
C ALA A 78 -0.13 -1.10 -24.04
N ALA A 79 0.93 -1.16 -24.85
CA ALA A 79 1.55 -2.41 -25.23
C ALA A 79 2.31 -3.05 -24.05
N VAL A 80 2.95 -2.23 -23.21
CA VAL A 80 3.58 -2.70 -21.97
C VAL A 80 2.52 -3.22 -21.00
N LYS A 81 1.41 -2.49 -20.79
CA LYS A 81 0.30 -2.96 -19.97
C LYS A 81 -0.29 -4.27 -20.47
N GLN A 82 -0.46 -4.41 -21.77
CA GLN A 82 -0.96 -5.65 -22.39
C GLN A 82 -0.05 -6.84 -22.09
N ARG A 83 1.27 -6.68 -22.20
CA ARG A 83 2.24 -7.76 -21.87
C ARG A 83 2.15 -8.17 -20.40
N VAL A 84 1.96 -7.21 -19.49
CA VAL A 84 1.78 -7.49 -18.05
C VAL A 84 0.46 -8.23 -17.81
N HIS A 85 -0.61 -7.83 -18.50
CA HIS A 85 -1.90 -8.52 -18.44
C HIS A 85 -1.82 -9.97 -18.95
N GLU A 86 -1.08 -10.23 -20.02
CA GLU A 86 -0.84 -11.60 -20.52
C GLU A 86 -0.07 -12.45 -19.50
N ALA A 87 0.95 -11.86 -18.84
CA ALA A 87 1.67 -12.52 -17.75
C ALA A 87 0.76 -12.82 -16.55
N PHE A 88 -0.13 -11.88 -16.21
CA PHE A 88 -1.17 -12.10 -15.20
C PHE A 88 -2.12 -13.23 -15.60
N THR A 89 -2.66 -13.21 -16.82
CA THR A 89 -3.63 -14.21 -17.29
C THR A 89 -3.06 -15.62 -17.20
N THR A 90 -1.81 -15.80 -17.61
CA THR A 90 -1.11 -17.08 -17.52
C THR A 90 -0.98 -17.56 -16.08
N ALA A 91 -0.47 -16.69 -15.21
CA ALA A 91 -0.26 -17.03 -13.80
C ALA A 91 -1.59 -17.22 -13.03
N ASN A 92 -2.64 -16.49 -13.41
CA ASN A 92 -3.96 -16.60 -12.80
C ASN A 92 -4.62 -17.95 -13.15
N ALA A 93 -4.44 -18.43 -14.36
CA ALA A 93 -4.88 -19.79 -14.74
C ALA A 93 -4.15 -20.87 -13.94
N GLU A 94 -2.80 -20.76 -13.80
CA GLU A 94 -2.00 -21.67 -12.97
C GLU A 94 -2.47 -21.62 -11.50
N ALA A 95 -2.75 -20.42 -10.97
CA ALA A 95 -3.20 -20.22 -9.58
C ALA A 95 -4.59 -20.82 -9.32
N ALA A 96 -5.52 -20.73 -10.29
CA ALA A 96 -6.85 -21.32 -10.18
C ALA A 96 -6.79 -22.84 -9.99
N ASP A 97 -5.80 -23.50 -10.58
CA ASP A 97 -5.60 -24.95 -10.47
C ASP A 97 -5.00 -25.39 -9.11
N MET A 98 -4.52 -24.44 -8.30
CA MET A 98 -4.03 -24.71 -6.95
C MET A 98 -5.16 -24.80 -5.91
N PHE A 99 -6.39 -24.39 -6.26
CA PHE A 99 -7.56 -24.47 -5.39
C PHE A 99 -8.44 -25.64 -5.79
N GLU A 100 -9.15 -26.21 -4.82
CA GLU A 100 -10.04 -27.34 -5.00
C GLU A 100 -11.46 -27.01 -4.52
N GLY A 101 -12.46 -27.79 -4.97
CA GLY A 101 -13.84 -27.73 -4.53
C GLY A 101 -14.46 -26.33 -4.63
N GLU A 102 -15.23 -25.96 -3.62
CA GLU A 102 -15.94 -24.68 -3.56
C GLU A 102 -15.00 -23.47 -3.64
N GLN A 103 -13.81 -23.58 -3.05
CA GLN A 103 -12.82 -22.51 -3.07
C GLN A 103 -12.33 -22.18 -4.48
N ARG A 104 -12.20 -23.20 -5.34
CA ARG A 104 -11.87 -23.02 -6.77
C ARG A 104 -12.96 -22.29 -7.51
N GLU A 105 -14.21 -22.64 -7.25
CA GLU A 105 -15.34 -21.99 -7.91
C GLU A 105 -15.46 -20.52 -7.49
N VAL A 106 -15.31 -20.23 -6.22
CA VAL A 106 -15.24 -18.82 -5.73
C VAL A 106 -14.09 -18.08 -6.39
N TYR A 107 -12.87 -18.68 -6.44
CA TYR A 107 -11.69 -18.05 -7.05
C TYR A 107 -11.95 -17.61 -8.49
N LYS A 108 -12.62 -18.44 -9.31
CA LYS A 108 -12.94 -18.14 -10.70
C LYS A 108 -13.89 -16.96 -10.88
N THR A 109 -14.68 -16.62 -9.85
CA THR A 109 -15.59 -15.47 -9.88
C THR A 109 -14.90 -14.15 -9.51
N LEU A 110 -13.71 -14.22 -8.90
CA LEU A 110 -12.99 -13.03 -8.42
C LEU A 110 -12.35 -12.28 -9.58
N ARG A 111 -12.57 -10.98 -9.61
CA ARG A 111 -11.75 -10.08 -10.42
C ARG A 111 -10.51 -9.70 -9.62
N LEU A 112 -9.31 -9.97 -10.14
CA LEU A 112 -8.06 -9.88 -9.38
C LEU A 112 -7.06 -8.87 -9.98
N GLU A 113 -7.48 -8.10 -10.98
CA GLU A 113 -6.65 -7.09 -11.65
C GLU A 113 -7.50 -5.95 -12.27
N GLY A 114 -6.84 -4.90 -12.70
CA GLY A 114 -7.37 -3.77 -13.46
C GLY A 114 -6.25 -3.14 -14.32
N ILE A 115 -5.36 -4.00 -14.85
CA ILE A 115 -4.11 -3.60 -15.52
C ILE A 115 -4.38 -2.77 -16.77
N VAL A 116 -5.33 -3.21 -17.58
CA VAL A 116 -5.63 -2.57 -18.87
C VAL A 116 -6.53 -1.35 -18.66
N GLU A 117 -7.51 -1.44 -17.77
CA GLU A 117 -8.51 -0.40 -17.54
C GLU A 117 -7.93 0.82 -16.81
N ALA A 118 -7.01 0.60 -15.86
CA ALA A 118 -6.39 1.71 -15.15
C ALA A 118 -5.57 2.59 -16.12
N PRO A 119 -5.73 3.94 -16.09
CA PRO A 119 -4.97 4.82 -16.99
C PRO A 119 -3.47 4.77 -16.72
N ILE A 120 -3.06 4.48 -15.50
CA ILE A 120 -1.66 4.40 -15.06
C ILE A 120 -1.42 3.09 -14.33
N ASN A 121 -0.31 2.41 -14.65
CA ASN A 121 0.24 1.39 -13.79
C ASN A 121 1.60 1.84 -13.25
N LEU A 122 1.96 1.36 -12.07
CA LEU A 122 3.19 1.75 -11.38
C LEU A 122 3.84 0.51 -10.77
N CYS A 123 5.08 0.21 -11.20
CA CYS A 123 5.87 -0.78 -10.48
C CYS A 123 6.77 -0.06 -9.46
N ILE A 124 6.57 -0.36 -8.18
CA ILE A 124 7.49 0.04 -7.12
C ILE A 124 8.50 -1.07 -6.95
N THR A 125 9.79 -0.72 -7.08
CA THR A 125 10.90 -1.66 -7.01
C THR A 125 11.74 -1.42 -5.76
N CYS A 126 12.61 -2.38 -5.42
CA CYS A 126 13.61 -2.27 -4.37
C CYS A 126 15.00 -2.49 -4.96
N ASP A 127 15.88 -1.51 -4.85
CA ASP A 127 17.31 -1.65 -5.12
C ASP A 127 17.99 -2.18 -3.85
N ARG A 128 18.33 -3.47 -3.88
CA ARG A 128 18.96 -4.18 -2.75
C ARG A 128 20.35 -3.69 -2.40
N ASP A 129 21.02 -3.02 -3.34
CA ASP A 129 22.41 -2.56 -3.20
C ASP A 129 22.51 -1.05 -2.88
N ARG A 130 21.37 -0.34 -2.87
CA ARG A 130 21.34 1.08 -2.51
C ARG A 130 21.90 1.29 -1.10
N ALA A 131 22.72 2.32 -0.92
CA ALA A 131 23.45 2.64 0.31
C ALA A 131 24.54 1.61 0.70
N GLY A 132 24.96 0.74 -0.23
CA GLY A 132 26.08 -0.16 -0.07
C GLY A 132 25.78 -1.47 0.68
N PRO A 133 26.82 -2.27 0.96
CA PRO A 133 26.67 -3.63 1.49
C PRO A 133 26.26 -3.65 2.96
N VAL A 134 26.58 -2.61 3.73
CA VAL A 134 26.29 -2.51 5.17
C VAL A 134 25.42 -1.29 5.43
N VAL A 135 24.20 -1.53 5.89
CA VAL A 135 23.21 -0.48 6.19
C VAL A 135 22.73 -0.64 7.63
N ILE A 136 22.65 0.47 8.37
CA ILE A 136 22.13 0.51 9.75
C ILE A 136 20.73 -0.12 9.76
N GLY A 137 20.52 -1.10 10.66
CA GLY A 137 19.24 -1.83 10.79
C GLY A 137 19.03 -2.96 9.78
N ARG A 138 19.90 -3.12 8.74
CA ARG A 138 19.84 -4.24 7.77
C ARG A 138 20.98 -5.26 7.99
N THR A 139 21.75 -5.13 9.04
CA THR A 139 22.91 -6.00 9.30
C THR A 139 22.50 -7.48 9.50
N HIS A 140 21.40 -7.73 10.18
CA HIS A 140 20.88 -9.07 10.51
C HIS A 140 19.60 -9.38 9.72
N ILE A 141 18.63 -8.50 9.71
CA ILE A 141 17.37 -8.68 8.97
C ILE A 141 17.53 -8.13 7.56
N LYS A 142 17.96 -8.99 6.64
CA LYS A 142 18.31 -8.60 5.26
C LYS A 142 17.13 -8.13 4.42
N ALA A 143 15.89 -8.42 4.83
CA ALA A 143 14.66 -8.03 4.13
C ALA A 143 14.15 -6.62 4.50
N MET A 144 14.81 -5.88 5.39
CA MET A 144 14.37 -4.56 5.85
C MET A 144 14.26 -3.52 4.72
N ASP A 145 15.01 -3.66 3.65
CA ASP A 145 14.90 -2.85 2.44
C ASP A 145 13.59 -3.10 1.68
N ILE A 146 13.16 -4.36 1.59
CA ILE A 146 11.86 -4.73 1.01
C ILE A 146 10.73 -4.19 1.88
N TYR A 147 10.80 -4.34 3.21
CA TYR A 147 9.80 -3.80 4.14
C TYR A 147 9.72 -2.28 4.05
N SER A 148 10.84 -1.60 3.89
CA SER A 148 10.87 -0.16 3.63
C SER A 148 10.14 0.22 2.34
N SER A 149 10.35 -0.56 1.26
CA SER A 149 9.65 -0.33 0.00
C SER A 149 8.14 -0.58 0.12
N VAL A 150 7.71 -1.53 0.96
CA VAL A 150 6.28 -1.75 1.27
C VAL A 150 5.67 -0.56 2.03
N CYS A 151 6.43 0.11 2.90
CA CYS A 151 5.98 1.35 3.53
C CYS A 151 5.69 2.45 2.49
N ALA A 152 6.54 2.56 1.44
CA ALA A 152 6.29 3.50 0.34
C ALA A 152 5.02 3.14 -0.45
N VAL A 153 4.74 1.85 -0.67
CA VAL A 153 3.49 1.38 -1.28
C VAL A 153 2.28 1.82 -0.45
N GLN A 154 2.32 1.60 0.86
CA GLN A 154 1.21 1.96 1.75
C GLN A 154 0.97 3.47 1.82
N ASN A 155 2.05 4.28 1.90
CA ASN A 155 1.93 5.74 1.87
C ASN A 155 1.28 6.23 0.57
N LEU A 156 1.74 5.70 -0.59
CA LEU A 156 1.14 6.02 -1.89
C LEU A 156 -0.35 5.67 -1.92
N TRP A 157 -0.72 4.50 -1.42
CA TRP A 157 -2.10 4.03 -1.43
C TRP A 157 -3.03 4.92 -0.60
N LEU A 158 -2.58 5.31 0.60
CA LEU A 158 -3.34 6.21 1.46
C LEU A 158 -3.46 7.62 0.85
N ALA A 159 -2.37 8.15 0.27
CA ALA A 159 -2.39 9.43 -0.42
C ALA A 159 -3.32 9.39 -1.64
N ALA A 160 -3.24 8.34 -2.47
CA ALA A 160 -4.14 8.16 -3.61
C ALA A 160 -5.61 8.10 -3.17
N ARG A 161 -5.92 7.39 -2.08
CA ARG A 161 -7.28 7.35 -1.53
C ARG A 161 -7.77 8.72 -1.05
N ALA A 162 -6.90 9.53 -0.45
CA ALA A 162 -7.21 10.90 -0.05
C ALA A 162 -7.48 11.82 -1.25
N GLU A 163 -6.80 11.59 -2.38
CA GLU A 163 -7.02 12.28 -3.66
C GLU A 163 -8.25 11.75 -4.43
N GLY A 164 -8.97 10.75 -3.90
CA GLY A 164 -10.11 10.13 -4.59
C GLY A 164 -9.72 9.12 -5.66
N LEU A 165 -8.42 8.75 -5.76
CA LEU A 165 -7.95 7.74 -6.68
C LEU A 165 -8.08 6.32 -6.10
N GLY A 166 -8.44 5.36 -6.96
CA GLY A 166 -8.33 3.95 -6.68
C GLY A 166 -6.93 3.43 -6.94
N VAL A 167 -6.50 2.47 -6.12
CA VAL A 167 -5.28 1.69 -6.33
C VAL A 167 -5.61 0.22 -6.19
N GLY A 168 -5.14 -0.60 -7.13
CA GLY A 168 -5.20 -2.05 -7.07
C GLY A 168 -3.79 -2.63 -7.07
N TRP A 169 -3.48 -3.54 -6.15
CA TRP A 169 -2.19 -4.23 -6.10
C TRP A 169 -2.31 -5.60 -6.76
N VAL A 170 -1.69 -5.74 -7.93
CA VAL A 170 -1.63 -7.00 -8.66
C VAL A 170 -0.35 -7.74 -8.30
N SER A 171 -0.48 -9.00 -7.90
CA SER A 171 0.66 -9.86 -7.49
C SER A 171 0.66 -11.24 -8.16
N ILE A 172 -0.38 -11.55 -8.95
CA ILE A 172 -0.53 -12.84 -9.63
C ILE A 172 0.23 -12.80 -10.96
N PHE A 173 1.54 -12.94 -10.89
CA PHE A 173 2.45 -13.11 -12.02
C PHE A 173 3.81 -13.61 -11.52
N LYS A 174 4.61 -14.21 -12.40
CA LYS A 174 5.99 -14.58 -12.08
C LYS A 174 6.85 -13.33 -12.02
N GLN A 175 7.63 -13.17 -10.96
CA GLN A 175 8.54 -12.02 -10.82
C GLN A 175 9.49 -11.85 -12.00
N SER A 176 9.94 -12.98 -12.60
CA SER A 176 10.77 -13.00 -13.80
C SER A 176 10.08 -12.33 -15.00
N ALA A 177 8.78 -12.57 -15.20
CA ALA A 177 8.01 -11.96 -16.28
C ALA A 177 7.95 -10.43 -16.14
N ILE A 178 7.64 -9.92 -14.94
CA ILE A 178 7.63 -8.47 -14.69
C ILE A 178 9.02 -7.87 -14.88
N ARG A 179 10.06 -8.55 -14.43
CA ARG A 179 11.46 -8.11 -14.61
C ARG A 179 11.80 -7.98 -16.10
N GLU A 180 11.45 -8.96 -16.92
CA GLU A 180 11.67 -8.96 -18.35
C GLU A 180 10.87 -7.86 -19.06
N ILE A 181 9.56 -7.77 -18.79
CA ILE A 181 8.66 -6.80 -19.42
C ILE A 181 9.12 -5.37 -19.16
N LEU A 182 9.50 -5.07 -17.90
CA LEU A 182 9.94 -3.75 -17.48
C LEU A 182 11.45 -3.52 -17.59
N GLN A 183 12.21 -4.50 -18.14
CA GLN A 183 13.67 -4.46 -18.33
C GLN A 183 14.43 -4.10 -17.04
N LEU A 184 13.99 -4.68 -15.91
CA LEU A 184 14.62 -4.41 -14.62
C LEU A 184 15.98 -5.11 -14.52
N PRO A 185 17.06 -4.39 -14.14
CA PRO A 185 18.35 -5.02 -13.84
C PRO A 185 18.23 -6.10 -12.76
N GLU A 186 19.14 -7.07 -12.75
CA GLU A 186 19.08 -8.23 -11.86
C GLU A 186 19.00 -7.84 -10.37
N ARG A 187 19.73 -6.80 -9.95
CA ARG A 187 19.73 -6.30 -8.58
C ARG A 187 18.42 -5.60 -8.17
N ILE A 188 17.60 -5.20 -9.14
CA ILE A 188 16.34 -4.47 -8.87
C ILE A 188 15.21 -5.47 -8.72
N MET A 189 14.59 -5.49 -7.56
CA MET A 189 13.48 -6.40 -7.24
C MET A 189 12.13 -5.67 -7.42
N PRO A 190 11.19 -6.17 -8.23
CA PRO A 190 9.83 -5.65 -8.23
C PRO A 190 9.13 -6.03 -6.91
N VAL A 191 8.62 -5.02 -6.19
CA VAL A 191 7.94 -5.19 -4.90
C VAL A 191 6.43 -5.12 -5.07
N ALA A 192 5.94 -4.14 -5.83
CA ALA A 192 4.52 -3.98 -6.08
C ALA A 192 4.27 -3.54 -7.52
N TYR A 193 3.22 -4.09 -8.14
CA TYR A 193 2.66 -3.61 -9.39
C TYR A 193 1.25 -3.07 -9.11
N LEU A 194 1.07 -1.77 -9.27
CA LEU A 194 -0.13 -1.04 -8.87
C LEU A 194 -0.85 -0.51 -10.10
N CYS A 195 -2.17 -0.71 -10.16
CA CYS A 195 -3.08 -0.05 -11.08
C CYS A 195 -3.62 1.20 -10.40
N ILE A 196 -3.58 2.36 -11.03
CA ILE A 196 -3.95 3.65 -10.42
C ILE A 196 -4.85 4.42 -11.38
N GLY A 197 -5.97 4.95 -10.88
CA GLY A 197 -6.89 5.75 -11.68
C GLY A 197 -8.07 6.28 -10.90
N LYS A 198 -8.85 7.15 -11.53
CA LYS A 198 -10.18 7.49 -11.05
C LYS A 198 -11.07 6.27 -11.06
N VAL A 199 -12.07 6.23 -10.19
CA VAL A 199 -12.99 5.11 -10.04
C VAL A 199 -14.44 5.56 -10.09
N SER A 200 -15.32 4.70 -10.59
CA SER A 200 -16.75 4.93 -10.58
C SER A 200 -17.31 4.92 -9.15
N HIS A 201 -16.76 4.09 -8.29
CA HIS A 201 -17.12 3.99 -6.87
C HIS A 201 -16.06 3.22 -6.09
N PHE A 202 -16.14 3.29 -4.76
CA PHE A 202 -15.42 2.40 -3.85
C PHE A 202 -16.42 1.49 -3.16
N PHE A 203 -16.11 0.23 -2.99
CA PHE A 203 -16.95 -0.68 -2.22
C PHE A 203 -16.93 -0.33 -0.71
N ASP A 204 -18.05 -0.55 -0.04
CA ASP A 204 -18.16 -0.36 1.41
C ASP A 204 -17.31 -1.38 2.19
N LYS A 205 -17.20 -2.62 1.67
CA LYS A 205 -16.41 -3.70 2.24
C LYS A 205 -15.33 -4.17 1.26
N PRO A 206 -14.23 -4.80 1.76
CA PRO A 206 -13.29 -5.48 0.90
C PRO A 206 -13.97 -6.51 0.01
N GLU A 207 -13.66 -6.54 -1.30
CA GLU A 207 -14.33 -7.45 -2.26
C GLU A 207 -14.18 -8.92 -1.86
N LEU A 208 -13.01 -9.34 -1.40
CA LEU A 208 -12.78 -10.73 -0.98
C LEU A 208 -13.61 -11.11 0.27
N GLU A 209 -13.82 -10.17 1.19
CA GLU A 209 -14.70 -10.37 2.34
C GLU A 209 -16.17 -10.47 1.89
N ALA A 210 -16.60 -9.58 0.98
CA ALA A 210 -17.95 -9.60 0.41
C ALA A 210 -18.23 -10.85 -0.41
N ALA A 211 -17.24 -11.39 -1.11
CA ALA A 211 -17.31 -12.66 -1.84
C ALA A 211 -17.26 -13.92 -0.95
N GLY A 212 -17.13 -13.77 0.37
CA GLY A 212 -17.04 -14.90 1.30
C GLY A 212 -15.68 -15.63 1.27
N TRP A 213 -14.65 -15.04 0.64
CA TRP A 213 -13.34 -15.68 0.57
C TRP A 213 -12.70 -15.90 1.92
N ARG A 214 -12.65 -14.87 2.78
CA ARG A 214 -12.25 -14.92 4.18
C ARG A 214 -12.86 -13.76 4.95
N PRO A 215 -13.30 -13.96 6.20
CA PRO A 215 -13.70 -12.86 7.07
C PRO A 215 -12.49 -12.10 7.60
N ARG A 216 -12.71 -10.88 8.07
CA ARG A 216 -11.72 -10.18 8.89
C ARG A 216 -11.61 -10.86 10.26
N LEU A 217 -10.40 -11.15 10.68
CA LEU A 217 -10.16 -11.75 11.99
C LEU A 217 -10.44 -10.75 13.12
N PRO A 218 -10.93 -11.22 14.28
CA PRO A 218 -11.01 -10.42 15.48
C PRO A 218 -9.60 -9.97 15.91
N LEU A 219 -9.42 -8.68 16.20
CA LEU A 219 -8.09 -8.13 16.49
C LEU A 219 -7.55 -8.62 17.84
N ASP A 220 -8.42 -8.81 18.83
CA ASP A 220 -8.06 -9.33 20.14
C ASP A 220 -7.53 -10.78 20.10
N GLU A 221 -7.91 -11.58 19.10
CA GLU A 221 -7.32 -12.91 18.85
C GLU A 221 -5.90 -12.86 18.25
N LEU A 222 -5.48 -11.71 17.73
CA LEU A 222 -4.15 -11.49 17.13
C LEU A 222 -3.18 -10.80 18.10
N LEU A 223 -3.65 -10.48 19.32
CA LEU A 223 -2.85 -9.81 20.33
C LEU A 223 -2.28 -10.83 21.31
N HIS A 224 -0.99 -10.80 21.47
CA HIS A 224 -0.25 -11.64 22.44
C HIS A 224 0.58 -10.74 23.35
N PHE A 225 0.75 -11.11 24.61
CA PHE A 225 1.47 -10.32 25.60
C PHE A 225 2.83 -10.94 25.88
N ASP A 226 3.88 -10.14 25.76
CA ASP A 226 5.30 -10.46 26.01
C ASP A 226 5.87 -11.55 25.10
N THR A 227 5.16 -12.66 24.89
CA THR A 227 5.58 -13.79 24.06
C THR A 227 4.45 -14.23 23.14
N TRP A 228 4.77 -14.96 22.08
CA TRP A 228 3.75 -15.58 21.23
C TRP A 228 2.85 -16.52 22.04
N GLY A 229 1.54 -16.27 22.01
CA GLY A 229 0.55 -17.00 22.81
C GLY A 229 0.48 -16.56 24.27
N GLY A 230 1.28 -15.57 24.68
CA GLY A 230 1.22 -15.01 26.03
C GLY A 230 -0.09 -14.28 26.31
N THR A 231 -0.55 -14.33 27.57
CA THR A 231 -1.76 -13.66 28.07
C THR A 231 -1.40 -12.69 29.20
N ASP A 232 -2.26 -11.67 29.40
CA ASP A 232 -2.15 -10.74 30.51
C ASP A 232 -3.49 -10.72 31.27
N GLU A 233 -3.44 -10.98 32.57
CA GLU A 233 -4.62 -11.01 33.46
C GLU A 233 -5.31 -9.63 33.54
N ASN A 234 -4.59 -8.54 33.21
CA ASN A 234 -5.12 -7.17 33.21
C ASN A 234 -5.58 -6.69 31.83
N ALA A 235 -5.61 -7.56 30.82
CA ALA A 235 -5.91 -7.18 29.44
C ALA A 235 -7.40 -6.94 29.15
N ASP A 236 -8.32 -7.26 30.07
CA ASP A 236 -9.77 -7.18 29.84
C ASP A 236 -10.22 -5.78 29.36
N GLY A 237 -9.69 -4.74 29.97
CA GLY A 237 -9.97 -3.35 29.57
C GLY A 237 -9.52 -3.05 28.15
N LEU A 238 -8.28 -3.39 27.81
CA LEU A 238 -7.73 -3.19 26.45
C LEU A 238 -8.49 -4.02 25.42
N ASN A 239 -8.80 -5.27 25.70
CA ASN A 239 -9.55 -6.14 24.81
C ASN A 239 -10.97 -5.63 24.56
N ALA A 240 -11.62 -5.05 25.57
CA ALA A 240 -12.93 -4.42 25.42
C ALA A 240 -12.86 -3.19 24.49
N GLU A 241 -11.85 -2.33 24.66
CA GLU A 241 -11.63 -1.18 23.78
C GLU A 241 -11.29 -1.59 22.36
N ILE A 242 -10.45 -2.63 22.15
CA ILE A 242 -10.13 -3.18 20.84
C ILE A 242 -11.40 -3.63 20.12
N ARG A 243 -12.28 -4.40 20.79
CA ARG A 243 -13.55 -4.84 20.21
C ARG A 243 -14.47 -3.66 19.88
N ALA A 244 -14.53 -2.66 20.73
CA ALA A 244 -15.31 -1.45 20.50
C ALA A 244 -14.79 -0.66 19.28
N CYS A 245 -13.47 -0.47 19.18
CA CYS A 245 -12.83 0.18 18.04
C CYS A 245 -13.04 -0.61 16.73
N GLN A 246 -12.90 -1.93 16.77
CA GLN A 246 -13.12 -2.78 15.60
C GLN A 246 -14.59 -2.74 15.14
N ALA A 247 -15.54 -2.71 16.07
CA ALA A 247 -16.95 -2.58 15.75
C ALA A 247 -17.31 -1.22 15.13
N LYS A 248 -16.69 -0.11 15.58
CA LYS A 248 -16.80 1.21 14.92
C LYS A 248 -16.21 1.15 13.51
N ALA A 249 -15.00 0.63 13.36
CA ALA A 249 -14.29 0.52 12.09
C ALA A 249 -15.05 -0.31 11.04
N ALA A 250 -15.70 -1.40 11.45
CA ALA A 250 -16.55 -2.22 10.57
C ALA A 250 -17.75 -1.45 9.99
N ARG A 251 -18.18 -0.38 10.65
CA ARG A 251 -19.24 0.55 10.19
C ARG A 251 -18.68 1.78 9.48
N GLY A 252 -17.37 1.84 9.22
CA GLY A 252 -16.71 3.00 8.59
C GLY A 252 -16.55 4.21 9.51
N ILE A 253 -16.74 4.03 10.82
CA ILE A 253 -16.62 5.10 11.81
C ILE A 253 -15.20 5.13 12.35
N ALA A 254 -14.56 6.31 12.37
CA ALA A 254 -13.25 6.48 12.98
C ALA A 254 -13.29 6.13 14.48
N PRO A 255 -12.29 5.42 15.01
CA PRO A 255 -12.27 4.99 16.41
C PRO A 255 -11.85 6.08 17.40
N VAL A 256 -11.78 7.32 16.97
CA VAL A 256 -11.44 8.51 17.80
C VAL A 256 -12.67 9.19 18.32
#